data_22a0144dd46c4f0014d4b5f0af201302
#
_entry.id   22a0144dd46c4f0014d4b5f0af201302
#
_cell.length_a   1.000
_cell.length_b   1.000
_cell.length_c   1.000
_cell.angle_alpha   90.00
_cell.angle_beta   90.00
_cell.angle_gamma   90.00
#
_symmetry.space_group_name_H-M   'P 1'
#
loop_
_entity.id
_entity.type
_entity.pdbx_description
1 polymer ?
#
loop_
_entity_poly.entity_id
_entity_poly.type
_entity_poly.pdbx_seq_one_letter_code
_entity_poly.pdbx_strand_id
1 'polypeptide(L)'
;MGKLAPVATIKTVPGKREEYLKHLKAHSKRYLATEPGALKFEIMVPHDQADTVMLYEVYASPEAFDAHWNGLAKKEANHDLEPLRASASAVRCNLVE
;
A
#
# COMPACT_ATOMS: atom_id res chain seq x y z
N MET A 1 -15.01 -16.73 3.67
CA MET A 1 -14.82 -15.28 3.57
C MET A 1 -13.96 -14.97 2.35
N GLY A 2 -14.36 -13.98 1.57
CA GLY A 2 -13.66 -13.63 0.34
C GLY A 2 -12.38 -12.86 0.60
N LYS A 3 -11.64 -12.64 -0.48
CA LYS A 3 -10.44 -11.83 -0.44
C LYS A 3 -10.80 -10.36 -0.23
N LEU A 4 -9.95 -9.65 0.49
CA LEU A 4 -10.08 -8.21 0.69
C LEU A 4 -9.16 -7.48 -0.30
N ALA A 5 -9.70 -6.47 -0.97
CA ALA A 5 -8.96 -5.69 -1.97
C ALA A 5 -9.05 -4.19 -1.65
N PRO A 6 -8.20 -3.66 -0.77
CA PRO A 6 -8.19 -2.23 -0.53
C PRO A 6 -7.58 -1.47 -1.72
N VAL A 7 -8.16 -0.31 -2.00
CA VAL A 7 -7.64 0.62 -3.01
C VAL A 7 -7.32 1.92 -2.27
N ALA A 8 -6.07 2.33 -2.34
CA ALA A 8 -5.60 3.51 -1.62
C ALA A 8 -5.16 4.61 -2.58
N THR A 9 -5.35 5.84 -2.16
CA THR A 9 -4.82 7.02 -2.83
C THR A 9 -3.96 7.79 -1.84
N ILE A 10 -2.72 8.04 -2.22
CA ILE A 10 -1.74 8.70 -1.37
C ILE A 10 -1.32 9.99 -2.06
N LYS A 11 -1.36 11.10 -1.32
CA LYS A 11 -0.76 12.36 -1.77
C LYS A 11 0.59 12.49 -1.09
N THR A 12 1.64 12.63 -1.89
CA THR A 12 2.97 12.86 -1.32
C THR A 12 3.20 14.35 -1.09
N VAL A 13 4.18 14.66 -0.26
CA VAL A 13 4.71 16.01 -0.17
C VAL A 13 5.17 16.43 -1.57
N PRO A 14 4.94 17.68 -2.01
CA PRO A 14 5.31 18.11 -3.36
C PRO A 14 6.77 17.81 -3.68
N GLY A 15 6.99 17.19 -4.85
CA GLY A 15 8.33 16.82 -5.31
C GLY A 15 8.89 15.54 -4.70
N LYS A 16 8.15 14.84 -3.85
CA LYS A 16 8.66 13.66 -3.13
C LYS A 16 8.11 12.34 -3.65
N ARG A 17 7.34 12.34 -4.73
CA ARG A 17 6.74 11.11 -5.25
C ARG A 17 7.79 10.06 -5.63
N GLU A 18 8.86 10.46 -6.30
CA GLU A 18 9.89 9.50 -6.73
C GLU A 18 10.57 8.83 -5.54
N GLU A 19 10.89 9.62 -4.52
CA GLU A 19 11.48 9.07 -3.30
C GLU A 19 10.50 8.15 -2.58
N TYR A 20 9.23 8.53 -2.52
CA TYR A 20 8.16 7.71 -1.94
C TYR A 20 8.05 6.37 -2.67
N LEU A 21 8.03 6.41 -4.01
CA LEU A 21 7.94 5.20 -4.83
C LEU A 21 9.13 4.27 -4.60
N LYS A 22 10.32 4.81 -4.46
CA LYS A 22 11.52 4.01 -4.22
C LYS A 22 11.38 3.19 -2.93
N HIS A 23 10.99 3.84 -1.85
CA HIS A 23 10.77 3.15 -0.57
C HIS A 23 9.62 2.16 -0.65
N LEU A 24 8.51 2.57 -1.25
CA LEU A 24 7.31 1.74 -1.33
C LEU A 24 7.56 0.46 -2.13
N LYS A 25 8.30 0.55 -3.24
CA LYS A 25 8.65 -0.63 -4.04
C LYS A 25 9.45 -1.64 -3.23
N ALA A 26 10.41 -1.18 -2.44
CA ALA A 26 11.21 -2.08 -1.61
C ALA A 26 10.35 -2.75 -0.54
N HIS A 27 9.48 -1.98 0.13
CA HIS A 27 8.61 -2.53 1.16
C HIS A 27 7.54 -3.47 0.60
N SER A 28 7.00 -3.17 -0.58
CA SER A 28 5.99 -4.04 -1.19
C SER A 28 6.55 -5.42 -1.53
N LYS A 29 7.77 -5.48 -1.99
CA LYS A 29 8.45 -6.76 -2.24
C LYS A 29 8.59 -7.56 -0.95
N ARG A 30 8.92 -6.89 0.15
CA ARG A 30 9.05 -7.53 1.46
C ARG A 30 7.70 -8.06 1.95
N TYR A 31 6.62 -7.30 1.79
CA TYR A 31 5.29 -7.77 2.17
C TYR A 31 4.94 -9.07 1.44
N LEU A 32 5.11 -9.07 0.12
CA LEU A 32 4.77 -10.24 -0.69
C LEU A 32 5.65 -11.45 -0.37
N ALA A 33 6.90 -11.21 0.03
CA ALA A 33 7.83 -12.29 0.34
C ALA A 33 7.62 -12.87 1.74
N THR A 34 7.16 -12.08 2.71
CA THR A 34 7.15 -12.48 4.11
C THR A 34 5.77 -12.64 4.73
N GLU A 35 4.72 -12.12 4.09
CA GLU A 35 3.35 -12.17 4.63
C GLU A 35 2.51 -13.12 3.77
N PRO A 36 2.23 -14.33 4.24
CA PRO A 36 1.55 -15.34 3.41
C PRO A 36 0.18 -14.90 2.90
N GLY A 37 -0.51 -14.06 3.65
CA GLY A 37 -1.83 -13.55 3.26
C GLY A 37 -1.82 -12.36 2.33
N ALA A 38 -0.65 -11.77 2.05
CA ALA A 38 -0.52 -10.66 1.11
C ALA A 38 -0.31 -11.25 -0.29
N LEU A 39 -1.34 -11.17 -1.13
CA LEU A 39 -1.37 -11.85 -2.42
C LEU A 39 -0.95 -10.95 -3.57
N LYS A 40 -1.26 -9.66 -3.49
CA LYS A 40 -0.96 -8.71 -4.56
C LYS A 40 -0.75 -7.32 -3.97
N PHE A 41 0.20 -6.58 -4.53
CA PHE A 41 0.46 -5.21 -4.12
C PHE A 41 0.92 -4.44 -5.37
N GLU A 42 -0.01 -3.76 -6.04
CA GLU A 42 0.27 -3.03 -7.26
C GLU A 42 0.36 -1.53 -6.97
N ILE A 43 1.40 -0.91 -7.49
CA ILE A 43 1.66 0.52 -7.31
C ILE A 43 1.38 1.20 -8.64
N MET A 44 0.54 2.25 -8.60
CA MET A 44 0.10 2.95 -9.80
C MET A 44 0.35 4.44 -9.64
N VAL A 45 0.63 5.10 -10.75
CA VAL A 45 0.77 6.56 -10.79
C VAL A 45 -0.29 7.09 -11.75
N PRO A 46 -1.26 7.90 -11.28
CA PRO A 46 -2.28 8.44 -12.17
C PRO A 46 -1.68 9.48 -13.12
N HIS A 47 -2.20 9.51 -14.36
CA HIS A 47 -1.58 10.32 -15.44
C HIS A 47 -1.60 11.82 -15.17
N ASP A 48 -2.70 12.35 -14.68
CA ASP A 48 -2.91 13.79 -14.62
C ASP A 48 -2.88 14.33 -13.18
N GLN A 49 -2.28 13.62 -12.25
CA GLN A 49 -2.24 14.01 -10.85
C GLN A 49 -0.81 13.95 -10.35
N ALA A 50 -0.18 15.12 -10.24
CA ALA A 50 1.14 15.21 -9.66
C ALA A 50 1.11 14.78 -8.19
N ASP A 51 2.24 14.32 -7.67
CA ASP A 51 2.42 13.98 -6.25
C ASP A 51 1.37 12.99 -5.73
N THR A 52 0.90 12.10 -6.60
CA THR A 52 -0.13 11.13 -6.25
C THR A 52 0.36 9.72 -6.57
N VAL A 53 0.07 8.78 -5.67
CA VAL A 53 0.35 7.36 -5.83
C VAL A 53 -0.93 6.62 -5.48
N MET A 54 -1.26 5.61 -6.27
CA MET A 54 -2.42 4.75 -5.98
C MET A 54 -1.94 3.32 -5.76
N LEU A 55 -2.62 2.62 -4.87
CA LEU A 55 -2.32 1.23 -4.55
C LEU A 55 -3.54 0.36 -4.78
N TYR A 56 -3.32 -0.80 -5.39
CA TYR A 56 -4.28 -1.88 -5.45
C TYR A 56 -3.65 -3.08 -4.77
N GLU A 57 -4.27 -3.53 -3.68
CA GLU A 57 -3.74 -4.62 -2.87
C GLU A 57 -4.77 -5.72 -2.76
N VAL A 58 -4.32 -6.97 -2.62
CA VAL A 58 -5.22 -8.10 -2.40
C VAL A 58 -4.69 -8.93 -1.25
N TYR A 59 -5.54 -9.21 -0.29
CA TYR A 59 -5.24 -10.06 0.87
C TYR A 59 -6.18 -11.26 0.88
N ALA A 60 -5.68 -12.39 1.38
CA ALA A 60 -6.42 -13.65 1.40
C ALA A 60 -7.73 -13.56 2.20
N SER A 61 -7.74 -12.67 3.20
CA SER A 61 -8.89 -12.49 4.11
C SER A 61 -8.78 -11.15 4.82
N PRO A 62 -9.85 -10.68 5.47
CA PRO A 62 -9.75 -9.49 6.35
C PRO A 62 -8.72 -9.68 7.46
N GLU A 63 -8.59 -10.88 8.00
CA GLU A 63 -7.61 -11.19 9.05
C GLU A 63 -6.18 -11.06 8.53
N ALA A 64 -5.95 -11.47 7.29
CA ALA A 64 -4.63 -11.32 6.65
C ALA A 64 -4.27 -9.83 6.47
N PHE A 65 -5.25 -9.00 6.12
CA PHE A 65 -5.03 -7.56 6.03
C PHE A 65 -4.71 -6.97 7.42
N ASP A 66 -5.45 -7.37 8.45
CA ASP A 66 -5.19 -6.88 9.80
C ASP A 66 -3.80 -7.28 10.28
N ALA A 67 -3.36 -8.49 9.96
CA ALA A 67 -2.01 -8.95 10.30
C ALA A 67 -0.96 -8.10 9.58
N HIS A 68 -1.18 -7.75 8.32
CA HIS A 68 -0.28 -6.85 7.58
C HIS A 68 -0.25 -5.46 8.22
N TRP A 69 -1.43 -4.89 8.45
CA TRP A 69 -1.54 -3.51 8.95
C TRP A 69 -0.89 -3.33 10.31
N ASN A 70 -1.01 -4.34 11.19
CA ASN A 70 -0.46 -4.29 12.53
C ASN A 70 0.94 -4.92 12.64
N GLY A 71 1.49 -5.38 11.52
CA GLY A 71 2.75 -6.11 11.51
C GLY A 71 3.99 -5.22 11.57
N LEU A 72 5.13 -5.84 11.88
CA LEU A 72 6.41 -5.14 11.97
C LEU A 72 6.82 -4.53 10.64
N ALA A 73 6.62 -5.25 9.54
CA ALA A 73 7.01 -4.76 8.21
C ALA A 73 6.30 -3.44 7.88
N LYS A 74 4.99 -3.35 8.21
CA LYS A 74 4.23 -2.12 7.99
C LYS A 74 4.71 -0.98 8.86
N LYS A 75 5.05 -1.26 10.10
CA LYS A 75 5.59 -0.23 11.03
C LYS A 75 6.92 0.31 10.53
N GLU A 76 7.79 -0.56 10.04
CA GLU A 76 9.08 -0.15 9.47
C GLU A 76 8.89 0.65 8.19
N ALA A 77 7.93 0.25 7.34
CA ALA A 77 7.61 0.99 6.13
C ALA A 77 7.10 2.40 6.46
N ASN A 78 6.25 2.52 7.46
CA ASN A 78 5.73 3.83 7.89
C ASN A 78 6.84 4.77 8.32
N HIS A 79 7.90 4.25 8.95
CA HIS A 79 9.04 5.06 9.34
C HIS A 79 9.65 5.80 8.14
N ASP A 80 9.76 5.11 7.00
CA ASP A 80 10.31 5.70 5.78
C ASP A 80 9.30 6.55 5.02
N LEU A 81 8.03 6.15 5.03
CA LEU A 81 7.01 6.71 4.14
C LEU A 81 6.28 7.92 4.74
N GLU A 82 6.01 7.91 6.04
CA GLU A 82 5.24 8.99 6.66
C GLU A 82 5.83 10.38 6.44
N PRO A 83 7.15 10.59 6.53
CA PRO A 83 7.70 11.92 6.29
C PRO A 83 7.48 12.44 4.88
N LEU A 84 7.22 11.55 3.92
CA LEU A 84 7.05 11.90 2.50
C LEU A 84 5.58 11.99 2.10
N ARG A 85 4.67 11.69 3.03
CA ARG A 85 3.24 11.59 2.76
C ARG A 85 2.50 12.79 3.32
N ALA A 86 1.74 13.49 2.47
CA ALA A 86 0.90 14.60 2.90
C ALA A 86 -0.46 14.11 3.39
N SER A 87 -1.07 13.15 2.69
CA SER A 87 -2.34 12.56 3.08
C SER A 87 -2.52 11.20 2.45
N ALA A 88 -3.47 10.43 2.97
CA ALA A 88 -3.82 9.13 2.41
C ALA A 88 -5.29 8.83 2.67
N SER A 89 -5.92 8.16 1.74
CA SER A 89 -7.27 7.63 1.89
C SER A 89 -7.33 6.24 1.28
N ALA A 90 -8.26 5.42 1.74
CA ALA A 90 -8.42 4.08 1.22
C ALA A 90 -9.89 3.66 1.24
N VAL A 91 -10.25 2.85 0.25
CA VAL A 91 -11.55 2.20 0.19
C VAL A 91 -11.30 0.70 0.33
N ARG A 92 -11.97 0.07 1.28
CA ARG A 92 -11.88 -1.38 1.48
C ARG A 92 -12.93 -2.06 0.63
N CYS A 93 -12.51 -2.94 -0.25
CA CYS A 93 -13.40 -3.64 -1.18
C CYS A 93 -13.31 -5.14 -0.95
N ASN A 94 -14.43 -5.82 -1.17
CA ASN A 94 -14.40 -7.27 -1.30
C ASN A 94 -14.11 -7.58 -2.77
N LEU A 95 -13.17 -8.50 -3.00
CA LEU A 95 -12.90 -8.92 -4.37
C LEU A 95 -14.01 -9.86 -4.81
N VAL A 96 -14.64 -9.54 -5.93
CA VAL A 96 -15.69 -10.37 -6.52
C VAL A 96 -15.03 -11.32 -7.50
N GLU A 97 -15.19 -12.61 -7.23
CA GLU A 97 -14.53 -13.65 -8.02
C GLU A 97 -15.52 -14.51 -8.80
#